data_264aab78cdbf8814291ddf50a2b1c855
#
_entry.id   264aab78cdbf8814291ddf50a2b1c855
#
_cell.length_a   1.000
_cell.length_b   1.000
_cell.length_c   1.000
_cell.angle_alpha   90.00
_cell.angle_beta   90.00
_cell.angle_gamma   90.00
#
_symmetry.space_group_name_H-M   'P 1'
#
loop_
_entity.id
_entity.type
_entity.pdbx_description
1 polymer ?
#
loop_
_entity_poly.entity_id
_entity_poly.type
_entity_poly.pdbx_seq_one_letter_code
_entity_poly.pdbx_strand_id
1 'polypeptide(L)'
;DNISLKIDNSKLVAITGPNGSGKSTLAKIIMGILKPDSGSIFFDGKDITNIGITDRAKLGIGFAFQQPVKFKGLTVRDLIELSSGNTINVSEACNYLSDVGLCAKDYLNREVSNSLSGGELKRIEIAMLAAKKSKLTVFDEPEAGIDLWSFNSLISVFEKMHSEISDSSIVIISHQEKILNIADEIILLVDGKVQAVGQKE
;
A
#
# COMPACT_ATOMS: atom_id res chain seq x y z
N ASP A 1 -5.48 -11.92 19.14
CA ASP A 1 -4.35 -12.41 19.90
C ASP A 1 -3.33 -11.28 20.05
N ASN A 2 -2.46 -11.32 21.03
CA ASN A 2 -1.60 -10.19 21.40
C ASN A 2 -0.48 -9.98 20.37
N ILE A 3 -0.61 -8.94 19.54
CA ILE A 3 0.44 -8.47 18.64
C ILE A 3 1.05 -7.22 19.25
N SER A 4 2.35 -7.23 19.50
CA SER A 4 3.15 -6.04 19.80
C SER A 4 4.16 -5.87 18.67
N LEU A 5 4.11 -4.76 17.99
CA LEU A 5 4.86 -4.49 16.77
C LEU A 5 5.23 -3.01 16.73
N LYS A 6 6.47 -2.72 16.36
CA LYS A 6 6.95 -1.37 16.08
C LYS A 6 7.48 -1.33 14.66
N ILE A 7 7.12 -0.32 13.92
CA ILE A 7 7.66 -0.01 12.59
C ILE A 7 8.37 1.33 12.73
N ASP A 8 9.66 1.33 12.47
CA ASP A 8 10.45 2.56 12.50
C ASP A 8 10.22 3.39 11.23
N ASN A 9 10.47 4.69 11.32
CA ASN A 9 10.36 5.60 10.18
C ASN A 9 11.33 5.20 9.06
N SER A 10 10.95 5.53 7.83
CA SER A 10 11.77 5.32 6.63
C SER A 10 12.17 3.85 6.44
N LYS A 11 11.28 2.93 6.74
CA LYS A 11 11.47 1.49 6.56
C LYS A 11 10.49 0.90 5.57
N LEU A 12 10.99 -0.01 4.74
CA LEU A 12 10.16 -0.94 3.98
C LEU A 12 10.08 -2.25 4.76
N VAL A 13 8.89 -2.56 5.27
CA VAL A 13 8.63 -3.73 6.11
C VAL A 13 7.76 -4.72 5.36
N ALA A 14 8.19 -5.95 5.24
CA ALA A 14 7.39 -7.03 4.71
C ALA A 14 6.75 -7.84 5.86
N ILE A 15 5.45 -8.07 5.77
CA ILE A 15 4.73 -8.98 6.69
C ILE A 15 4.38 -10.25 5.92
N THR A 16 4.89 -11.38 6.39
CA THR A 16 4.64 -12.69 5.79
C THR A 16 4.11 -13.68 6.83
N GLY A 17 3.71 -14.86 6.38
CA GLY A 17 3.20 -15.91 7.25
C GLY A 17 2.08 -16.71 6.58
N PRO A 18 1.65 -17.84 7.13
CA PRO A 18 0.62 -18.71 6.56
C PRO A 18 -0.69 -17.99 6.31
N ASN A 19 -1.51 -18.53 5.40
CA ASN A 19 -2.88 -18.05 5.22
C ASN A 19 -3.66 -18.24 6.53
N GLY A 20 -4.50 -17.24 6.87
CA GLY A 20 -5.24 -17.24 8.13
C GLY A 20 -4.44 -16.75 9.36
N SER A 21 -3.15 -16.41 9.23
CA SER A 21 -2.34 -15.93 10.36
C SER A 21 -2.71 -14.52 10.86
N GLY A 22 -3.65 -13.83 10.21
CA GLY A 22 -4.15 -12.53 10.66
C GLY A 22 -3.51 -11.31 9.98
N LYS A 23 -2.71 -11.47 8.93
CA LYS A 23 -2.02 -10.37 8.22
C LYS A 23 -2.98 -9.29 7.72
N SER A 24 -3.99 -9.65 6.93
CA SER A 24 -4.99 -8.71 6.42
C SER A 24 -5.87 -8.13 7.53
N THR A 25 -6.09 -8.88 8.62
CA THR A 25 -6.77 -8.36 9.81
C THR A 25 -5.94 -7.26 10.47
N LEU A 26 -4.64 -7.48 10.64
CA LEU A 26 -3.71 -6.48 11.17
C LEU A 26 -3.70 -5.22 10.30
N ALA A 27 -3.62 -5.38 8.98
CA ALA A 27 -3.68 -4.26 8.05
C ALA A 27 -4.99 -3.46 8.19
N LYS A 28 -6.14 -4.13 8.29
CA LYS A 28 -7.46 -3.48 8.50
C LYS A 28 -7.54 -2.76 9.86
N ILE A 29 -6.88 -3.27 10.88
CA ILE A 29 -6.78 -2.62 12.20
C ILE A 29 -5.90 -1.36 12.10
N ILE A 30 -4.75 -1.43 11.43
CA ILE A 30 -3.87 -0.27 11.19
C ILE A 30 -4.64 0.83 10.43
N MET A 31 -5.47 0.46 9.48
CA MET A 31 -6.29 1.40 8.70
C MET A 31 -7.48 1.97 9.46
N GLY A 32 -7.89 1.37 10.58
CA GLY A 32 -9.11 1.76 11.30
C GLY A 32 -10.41 1.25 10.66
N ILE A 33 -10.33 0.23 9.80
CA ILE A 33 -11.48 -0.50 9.26
C ILE A 33 -12.04 -1.43 10.32
N LEU A 34 -11.14 -2.09 11.05
CA LEU A 34 -11.47 -2.91 12.20
C LEU A 34 -10.94 -2.25 13.48
N LYS A 35 -11.68 -2.36 14.57
CA LYS A 35 -11.21 -1.95 15.89
C LYS A 35 -10.50 -3.11 16.55
N PRO A 36 -9.38 -2.86 17.27
CA PRO A 36 -8.76 -3.86 18.10
C PRO A 36 -9.67 -4.16 19.32
N ASP A 37 -9.71 -5.41 19.78
CA ASP A 37 -10.44 -5.80 21.00
C ASP A 37 -9.78 -5.22 22.25
N SER A 38 -8.46 -5.06 22.22
CA SER A 38 -7.65 -4.49 23.31
C SER A 38 -6.34 -3.94 22.77
N GLY A 39 -5.61 -3.19 23.60
CA GLY A 39 -4.34 -2.58 23.24
C GLY A 39 -4.50 -1.18 22.64
N SER A 40 -3.39 -0.61 22.17
CA SER A 40 -3.33 0.74 21.63
C SER A 40 -2.49 0.80 20.36
N ILE A 41 -2.84 1.70 19.47
CA ILE A 41 -2.15 1.94 18.21
C ILE A 41 -1.64 3.38 18.23
N PHE A 42 -0.33 3.55 18.03
CA PHE A 42 0.29 4.85 17.95
C PHE A 42 0.82 5.08 16.53
N PHE A 43 0.59 6.26 16.01
CA PHE A 43 1.13 6.72 14.75
C PHE A 43 1.75 8.11 14.94
N ASP A 44 3.04 8.25 14.67
CA ASP A 44 3.78 9.50 14.85
C ASP A 44 3.64 10.06 16.29
N GLY A 45 3.68 9.17 17.29
CA GLY A 45 3.52 9.50 18.71
C GLY A 45 2.08 9.78 19.15
N LYS A 46 1.11 9.80 18.23
CA LYS A 46 -0.29 10.05 18.51
C LYS A 46 -1.07 8.74 18.65
N ASP A 47 -1.87 8.61 19.71
CA ASP A 47 -2.81 7.49 19.84
C ASP A 47 -3.93 7.61 18.78
N ILE A 48 -3.99 6.62 17.90
CA ILE A 48 -4.98 6.52 16.82
C ILE A 48 -5.96 5.36 17.02
N THR A 49 -5.95 4.71 18.17
CA THR A 49 -6.74 3.50 18.45
C THR A 49 -8.21 3.67 18.10
N ASN A 50 -8.78 4.81 18.48
CA ASN A 50 -10.21 5.12 18.27
C ASN A 50 -10.44 6.06 17.06
N ILE A 51 -9.41 6.39 16.29
CA ILE A 51 -9.53 7.24 15.10
C ILE A 51 -9.99 6.39 13.91
N GLY A 52 -11.03 6.85 13.21
CA GLY A 52 -11.60 6.16 12.05
C GLY A 52 -10.75 6.30 10.78
N ILE A 53 -11.10 5.52 9.76
CA ILE A 53 -10.36 5.42 8.48
C ILE A 53 -10.12 6.77 7.82
N THR A 54 -11.13 7.63 7.76
CA THR A 54 -11.02 8.95 7.10
C THR A 54 -9.98 9.85 7.77
N ASP A 55 -9.98 9.89 9.09
CA ASP A 55 -9.06 10.75 9.82
C ASP A 55 -7.65 10.15 9.86
N ARG A 56 -7.50 8.82 9.86
CA ARG A 56 -6.20 8.15 9.65
C ARG A 56 -5.64 8.46 8.26
N ALA A 57 -6.48 8.48 7.23
CA ALA A 57 -6.05 8.88 5.88
C ALA A 57 -5.56 10.34 5.82
N LYS A 58 -6.20 11.26 6.57
CA LYS A 58 -5.75 12.67 6.73
C LYS A 58 -4.45 12.79 7.52
N LEU A 59 -4.18 11.89 8.45
CA LEU A 59 -2.90 11.82 9.17
C LEU A 59 -1.74 11.34 8.28
N GLY A 60 -2.02 10.86 7.09
CA GLY A 60 -1.02 10.39 6.13
C GLY A 60 -0.86 8.87 6.07
N ILE A 61 -1.90 8.11 6.40
CA ILE A 61 -1.92 6.66 6.20
C ILE A 61 -2.60 6.35 4.87
N GLY A 62 -1.92 5.63 3.97
CA GLY A 62 -2.43 5.12 2.70
C GLY A 62 -2.59 3.61 2.73
N PHE A 63 -3.54 3.09 1.94
CA PHE A 63 -3.82 1.66 1.91
C PHE A 63 -4.24 1.18 0.52
N ALA A 64 -3.62 0.11 0.04
CA ALA A 64 -4.07 -0.65 -1.11
C ALA A 64 -4.77 -1.94 -0.64
N PHE A 65 -6.00 -2.10 -1.05
CA PHE A 65 -6.78 -3.29 -0.71
C PHE A 65 -6.32 -4.50 -1.53
N GLN A 66 -6.52 -5.70 -1.00
CA GLN A 66 -6.31 -6.94 -1.74
C GLN A 66 -7.14 -6.96 -3.03
N GLN A 67 -8.38 -6.50 -2.97
CA GLN A 67 -9.22 -6.26 -4.16
C GLN A 67 -9.35 -4.76 -4.39
N PRO A 68 -8.95 -4.25 -5.59
CA PRO A 68 -8.99 -2.83 -5.88
C PRO A 68 -10.43 -2.31 -5.91
N VAL A 69 -10.60 -1.08 -5.43
CA VAL A 69 -11.89 -0.40 -5.40
C VAL A 69 -12.18 0.20 -6.78
N LYS A 70 -13.43 0.10 -7.23
CA LYS A 70 -13.92 0.70 -8.48
C LYS A 70 -14.61 2.02 -8.19
N PHE A 71 -14.30 3.03 -8.99
CA PHE A 71 -14.83 4.39 -8.85
C PHE A 71 -15.61 4.76 -10.12
N LYS A 72 -16.92 4.52 -10.11
CA LYS A 72 -17.78 4.84 -11.25
C LYS A 72 -17.85 6.37 -11.46
N GLY A 73 -17.66 6.79 -12.72
CA GLY A 73 -17.74 8.19 -13.11
C GLY A 73 -16.46 9.01 -12.90
N LEU A 74 -15.37 8.37 -12.45
CA LEU A 74 -14.06 9.02 -12.31
C LEU A 74 -13.07 8.44 -13.32
N THR A 75 -12.26 9.31 -13.89
CA THR A 75 -11.14 8.91 -14.74
C THR A 75 -9.91 8.57 -13.89
N VAL A 76 -8.95 7.90 -14.50
CA VAL A 76 -7.64 7.64 -13.85
C VAL A 76 -6.97 8.95 -13.44
N ARG A 77 -7.05 10.00 -14.27
CA ARG A 77 -6.56 11.34 -13.93
C ARG A 77 -7.20 11.86 -12.66
N ASP A 78 -8.54 11.85 -12.60
CA ASP A 78 -9.29 12.36 -11.45
C ASP A 78 -8.85 11.67 -10.16
N LEU A 79 -8.62 10.34 -10.22
CA LEU A 79 -8.19 9.57 -9.05
C LEU A 79 -6.76 9.92 -8.61
N ILE A 80 -5.83 10.11 -9.56
CA ILE A 80 -4.45 10.50 -9.23
C ILE A 80 -4.45 11.91 -8.63
N GLU A 81 -5.20 12.85 -9.19
CA GLU A 81 -5.34 14.23 -8.67
C GLU A 81 -5.97 14.25 -7.26
N LEU A 82 -7.05 13.49 -7.05
CA LEU A 82 -7.68 13.35 -5.73
C LEU A 82 -6.72 12.75 -4.70
N SER A 83 -5.89 11.79 -5.11
CA SER A 83 -4.93 11.14 -4.21
C SER A 83 -3.78 12.06 -3.83
N SER A 84 -3.25 12.83 -4.78
CA SER A 84 -2.16 13.78 -4.55
C SER A 84 -2.61 15.04 -3.79
N GLY A 85 -3.91 15.34 -3.82
CA GLY A 85 -4.47 16.59 -3.28
C GLY A 85 -4.17 17.83 -4.12
N ASN A 86 -3.57 17.67 -5.30
CA ASN A 86 -3.17 18.74 -6.20
C ASN A 86 -3.59 18.43 -7.64
N THR A 87 -3.78 19.47 -8.44
CA THR A 87 -3.87 19.32 -9.89
C THR A 87 -2.52 18.85 -10.43
N ILE A 88 -2.53 17.73 -11.13
CA ILE A 88 -1.31 17.11 -11.66
C ILE A 88 -1.20 17.45 -13.15
N ASN A 89 -0.02 17.89 -13.58
CA ASN A 89 0.23 18.07 -15.00
C ASN A 89 0.32 16.70 -15.73
N VAL A 90 0.13 16.70 -17.03
CA VAL A 90 0.11 15.48 -17.85
C VAL A 90 1.42 14.69 -17.70
N SER A 91 2.57 15.37 -17.59
CA SER A 91 3.87 14.72 -17.46
C SER A 91 4.00 13.96 -16.15
N GLU A 92 3.55 14.54 -15.04
CA GLU A 92 3.56 13.86 -13.72
C GLU A 92 2.63 12.64 -13.71
N ALA A 93 1.41 12.80 -14.26
CA ALA A 93 0.48 11.67 -14.37
C ALA A 93 1.05 10.56 -15.27
N CYS A 94 1.76 10.92 -16.35
CA CYS A 94 2.46 9.98 -17.20
C CYS A 94 3.54 9.20 -16.44
N ASN A 95 4.30 9.86 -15.57
CA ASN A 95 5.34 9.21 -14.77
C ASN A 95 4.74 8.16 -13.84
N TYR A 96 3.71 8.51 -13.06
CA TYR A 96 3.04 7.55 -12.15
C TYR A 96 2.48 6.34 -12.88
N LEU A 97 1.87 6.53 -14.06
CA LEU A 97 1.33 5.42 -14.84
C LEU A 97 2.43 4.57 -15.49
N SER A 98 3.47 5.21 -16.02
CA SER A 98 4.61 4.50 -16.61
C SER A 98 5.35 3.65 -15.58
N ASP A 99 5.51 4.14 -14.36
CA ASP A 99 6.15 3.42 -13.26
C ASP A 99 5.42 2.07 -12.98
N VAL A 100 4.09 2.06 -13.05
CA VAL A 100 3.31 0.83 -12.89
C VAL A 100 3.08 0.06 -14.19
N GLY A 101 3.78 0.40 -15.28
CA GLY A 101 3.68 -0.28 -16.57
C GLY A 101 2.38 -0.02 -17.33
N LEU A 102 1.76 1.16 -17.14
CA LEU A 102 0.59 1.60 -17.88
C LEU A 102 0.94 2.78 -18.81
N CYS A 103 0.46 2.73 -20.07
CA CYS A 103 0.63 3.83 -20.98
C CYS A 103 -0.34 4.97 -20.64
N ALA A 104 0.17 6.11 -20.23
CA ALA A 104 -0.67 7.25 -19.85
C ALA A 104 -1.61 7.70 -20.97
N LYS A 105 -1.15 7.66 -22.23
CA LYS A 105 -1.95 8.02 -23.41
C LYS A 105 -3.23 7.19 -23.50
N ASP A 106 -3.15 5.91 -23.11
CA ASP A 106 -4.26 4.98 -23.23
C ASP A 106 -5.16 4.95 -21.98
N TYR A 107 -4.61 5.28 -20.81
CA TYR A 107 -5.29 5.11 -19.52
C TYR A 107 -5.74 6.40 -18.86
N LEU A 108 -5.02 7.52 -19.02
CA LEU A 108 -5.23 8.74 -18.24
C LEU A 108 -6.68 9.25 -18.24
N ASN A 109 -7.33 9.19 -19.38
CA ASN A 109 -8.71 9.66 -19.56
C ASN A 109 -9.75 8.53 -19.55
N ARG A 110 -9.33 7.28 -19.22
CA ARG A 110 -10.28 6.17 -19.08
C ARG A 110 -11.00 6.25 -17.75
N GLU A 111 -12.30 5.97 -17.79
CA GLU A 111 -13.09 5.79 -16.58
C GLU A 111 -12.67 4.51 -15.85
N VAL A 112 -12.54 4.61 -14.52
CA VAL A 112 -12.22 3.47 -13.66
C VAL A 112 -13.48 2.66 -13.40
N SER A 113 -13.85 1.87 -14.40
CA SER A 113 -15.08 1.11 -14.47
C SER A 113 -14.81 -0.40 -14.65
N ASN A 114 -15.87 -1.15 -14.92
CA ASN A 114 -15.80 -2.61 -15.18
C ASN A 114 -15.05 -2.97 -16.49
N SER A 115 -14.66 -1.99 -17.29
CA SER A 115 -13.89 -2.22 -18.52
C SER A 115 -12.41 -2.46 -18.27
N LEU A 116 -11.92 -2.18 -17.05
CA LEU A 116 -10.54 -2.43 -16.64
C LEU A 116 -10.43 -3.82 -16.00
N SER A 117 -9.36 -4.53 -16.33
CA SER A 117 -9.02 -5.81 -15.68
C SER A 117 -8.62 -5.58 -14.22
N GLY A 118 -8.68 -6.63 -13.41
CA GLY A 118 -8.24 -6.57 -12.01
C GLY A 118 -6.78 -6.11 -11.85
N GLY A 119 -5.89 -6.59 -12.73
CA GLY A 119 -4.49 -6.19 -12.74
C GLY A 119 -4.26 -4.73 -13.13
N GLU A 120 -5.04 -4.18 -14.08
CA GLU A 120 -5.00 -2.75 -14.43
C GLU A 120 -5.48 -1.88 -13.28
N LEU A 121 -6.60 -2.25 -12.65
CA LEU A 121 -7.13 -1.54 -11.47
C LEU A 121 -6.12 -1.53 -10.32
N LYS A 122 -5.45 -2.65 -10.06
CA LYS A 122 -4.43 -2.76 -9.02
C LYS A 122 -3.24 -1.84 -9.28
N ARG A 123 -2.75 -1.80 -10.52
CA ARG A 123 -1.66 -0.90 -10.92
C ARG A 123 -2.05 0.57 -10.82
N ILE A 124 -3.28 0.93 -11.18
CA ILE A 124 -3.82 2.28 -10.99
C ILE A 124 -3.88 2.64 -9.50
N GLU A 125 -4.35 1.74 -8.64
CA GLU A 125 -4.39 1.94 -7.19
C GLU A 125 -2.99 2.20 -6.61
N ILE A 126 -1.98 1.46 -7.07
CA ILE A 126 -0.59 1.66 -6.66
C ILE A 126 -0.05 3.01 -7.15
N ALA A 127 -0.34 3.41 -8.40
CA ALA A 127 0.02 4.74 -8.92
C ALA A 127 -0.61 5.88 -8.10
N MET A 128 -1.87 5.73 -7.70
CA MET A 128 -2.55 6.69 -6.81
C MET A 128 -1.84 6.82 -5.45
N LEU A 129 -1.43 5.71 -4.86
CA LEU A 129 -0.72 5.72 -3.58
C LEU A 129 0.69 6.31 -3.69
N ALA A 130 1.39 6.06 -4.80
CA ALA A 130 2.66 6.72 -5.09
C ALA A 130 2.48 8.25 -5.21
N ALA A 131 1.41 8.71 -5.88
CA ALA A 131 1.10 10.13 -5.99
C ALA A 131 0.70 10.78 -4.65
N LYS A 132 0.07 10.03 -3.75
CA LYS A 132 -0.38 10.51 -2.44
C LYS A 132 0.77 10.87 -1.50
N LYS A 133 1.94 10.24 -1.63
CA LYS A 133 3.12 10.45 -0.77
C LYS A 133 2.80 10.37 0.73
N SER A 134 2.15 9.28 1.13
CA SER A 134 1.73 9.06 2.52
C SER A 134 2.93 8.83 3.45
N LYS A 135 2.80 9.18 4.73
CA LYS A 135 3.79 8.87 5.77
C LYS A 135 3.89 7.37 6.05
N LEU A 136 2.77 6.66 5.92
CA LEU A 136 2.70 5.21 5.99
C LEU A 136 1.82 4.72 4.85
N THR A 137 2.32 3.80 4.03
CA THR A 137 1.53 3.12 3.02
C THR A 137 1.52 1.62 3.29
N VAL A 138 0.32 1.05 3.36
CA VAL A 138 0.13 -0.40 3.58
C VAL A 138 -0.42 -1.03 2.31
N PHE A 139 0.23 -2.06 1.81
CA PHE A 139 -0.18 -2.86 0.66
C PHE A 139 -0.56 -4.28 1.13
N ASP A 140 -1.79 -4.69 0.86
CA ASP A 140 -2.26 -6.04 1.18
C ASP A 140 -2.28 -6.90 -0.08
N GLU A 141 -1.30 -7.79 -0.21
CA GLU A 141 -1.06 -8.67 -1.37
C GLU A 141 -1.12 -7.90 -2.71
N PRO A 142 -0.23 -6.91 -2.92
CA PRO A 142 -0.27 -6.06 -4.11
C PRO A 142 -0.04 -6.84 -5.41
N GLU A 143 0.57 -8.01 -5.35
CA GLU A 143 0.82 -8.91 -6.46
C GLU A 143 -0.41 -9.71 -6.91
N ALA A 144 -1.47 -9.76 -6.11
CA ALA A 144 -2.64 -10.57 -6.40
C ALA A 144 -3.32 -10.14 -7.72
N GLY A 145 -3.42 -11.06 -8.69
CA GLY A 145 -4.02 -10.81 -9.99
C GLY A 145 -3.16 -10.03 -10.98
N ILE A 146 -1.87 -9.84 -10.69
CA ILE A 146 -0.90 -9.20 -11.57
C ILE A 146 -0.03 -10.26 -12.25
N ASP A 147 0.22 -10.08 -13.55
CA ASP A 147 1.11 -10.95 -14.31
C ASP A 147 2.59 -10.76 -13.92
N LEU A 148 3.41 -11.78 -14.21
CA LEU A 148 4.82 -11.81 -13.79
C LEU A 148 5.64 -10.63 -14.32
N TRP A 149 5.35 -10.14 -15.53
CA TRP A 149 6.08 -9.02 -16.13
C TRP A 149 5.75 -7.71 -15.43
N SER A 150 4.46 -7.45 -15.24
CA SER A 150 3.98 -6.28 -14.50
C SER A 150 4.43 -6.28 -13.04
N PHE A 151 4.59 -7.46 -12.42
CA PHE A 151 5.08 -7.57 -11.06
C PHE A 151 6.51 -7.04 -10.89
N ASN A 152 7.40 -7.22 -11.87
CA ASN A 152 8.74 -6.64 -11.80
C ASN A 152 8.71 -5.11 -11.78
N SER A 153 7.81 -4.50 -12.55
CA SER A 153 7.62 -3.05 -12.50
C SER A 153 7.15 -2.57 -11.13
N LEU A 154 6.30 -3.34 -10.44
CA LEU A 154 5.85 -3.00 -9.09
C LEU A 154 6.97 -3.02 -8.06
N ILE A 155 7.90 -3.96 -8.14
CA ILE A 155 9.08 -3.98 -7.27
C ILE A 155 9.84 -2.66 -7.39
N SER A 156 10.12 -2.22 -8.62
CA SER A 156 10.78 -0.93 -8.85
C SER A 156 9.99 0.26 -8.31
N VAL A 157 8.66 0.22 -8.37
CA VAL A 157 7.81 1.27 -7.77
C VAL A 157 7.97 1.31 -6.26
N PHE A 158 7.97 0.16 -5.58
CA PHE A 158 8.16 0.11 -4.13
C PHE A 158 9.54 0.60 -3.71
N GLU A 159 10.60 0.22 -4.42
CA GLU A 159 11.95 0.72 -4.19
C GLU A 159 12.03 2.25 -4.40
N LYS A 160 11.40 2.75 -5.47
CA LYS A 160 11.32 4.19 -5.76
C LYS A 160 10.57 4.94 -4.66
N MET A 161 9.37 4.47 -4.28
CA MET A 161 8.60 5.06 -3.19
C MET A 161 9.40 5.09 -1.88
N HIS A 162 10.15 4.04 -1.59
CA HIS A 162 10.99 3.94 -0.39
C HIS A 162 12.16 4.92 -0.43
N SER A 163 12.81 5.09 -1.59
CA SER A 163 13.98 5.96 -1.74
C SER A 163 13.64 7.45 -1.83
N GLU A 164 12.48 7.81 -2.38
CA GLU A 164 12.10 9.21 -2.65
C GLU A 164 11.48 9.92 -1.44
N ILE A 165 10.97 9.17 -0.45
CA ILE A 165 10.22 9.75 0.67
C ILE A 165 10.96 9.49 1.97
N SER A 166 11.79 10.46 2.39
CA SER A 166 12.69 10.34 3.55
C SER A 166 11.99 10.06 4.89
N ASP A 167 10.72 10.44 5.05
CA ASP A 167 9.94 10.27 6.28
C ASP A 167 8.72 9.34 6.10
N SER A 168 8.76 8.47 5.07
CA SER A 168 7.68 7.55 4.76
C SER A 168 8.10 6.11 5.03
N SER A 169 7.20 5.34 5.59
CA SER A 169 7.36 3.90 5.75
C SER A 169 6.37 3.15 4.86
N ILE A 170 6.79 1.99 4.38
CA ILE A 170 5.98 1.11 3.54
C ILE A 170 5.84 -0.23 4.25
N VAL A 171 4.62 -0.73 4.35
CA VAL A 171 4.31 -2.07 4.84
C VAL A 171 3.70 -2.86 3.70
N ILE A 172 4.29 -3.98 3.36
CA ILE A 172 3.78 -4.88 2.31
C ILE A 172 3.48 -6.25 2.90
N ILE A 173 2.22 -6.65 2.85
CA ILE A 173 1.84 -8.03 3.17
C ILE A 173 2.02 -8.85 1.90
N SER A 174 2.94 -9.81 1.92
CA SER A 174 3.22 -10.64 0.76
C SER A 174 3.93 -11.94 1.13
N HIS A 175 3.85 -12.91 0.22
CA HIS A 175 4.61 -14.17 0.26
C HIS A 175 5.70 -14.20 -0.83
N GLN A 176 5.78 -13.17 -1.65
CA GLN A 176 6.69 -13.15 -2.82
C GLN A 176 8.12 -12.85 -2.38
N GLU A 177 9.03 -13.75 -2.73
CA GLU A 177 10.45 -13.63 -2.41
C GLU A 177 11.05 -12.29 -2.85
N LYS A 178 10.64 -11.77 -4.01
CA LYS A 178 11.13 -10.48 -4.52
C LYS A 178 10.76 -9.31 -3.60
N ILE A 179 9.56 -9.34 -3.01
CA ILE A 179 9.14 -8.32 -2.02
C ILE A 179 9.93 -8.48 -0.73
N LEU A 180 10.13 -9.73 -0.27
CA LEU A 180 10.93 -9.99 0.92
C LEU A 180 12.37 -9.52 0.74
N ASN A 181 12.93 -9.68 -0.47
CA ASN A 181 14.30 -9.29 -0.78
C ASN A 181 14.55 -7.77 -0.83
N ILE A 182 13.52 -6.94 -1.05
CA ILE A 182 13.65 -5.48 -1.01
C ILE A 182 13.34 -4.88 0.36
N ALA A 183 12.77 -5.67 1.28
CA ALA A 183 12.41 -5.21 2.61
C ALA A 183 13.63 -4.99 3.50
N ASP A 184 13.63 -3.92 4.30
CA ASP A 184 14.62 -3.69 5.36
C ASP A 184 14.37 -4.62 6.54
N GLU A 185 13.10 -4.95 6.78
CA GLU A 185 12.66 -5.79 7.89
C GLU A 185 11.55 -6.74 7.44
N ILE A 186 11.61 -7.98 7.87
CA ILE A 186 10.61 -9.00 7.60
C ILE A 186 9.98 -9.44 8.93
N ILE A 187 8.65 -9.38 9.01
CA ILE A 187 7.87 -9.82 10.16
C ILE A 187 7.13 -11.11 9.78
N LEU A 188 7.40 -12.18 10.51
CA LEU A 188 6.69 -13.43 10.36
C LEU A 188 5.52 -13.48 11.36
N LEU A 189 4.30 -13.51 10.82
CA LEU A 189 3.08 -13.62 11.59
C LEU A 189 2.53 -15.06 11.50
N VAL A 190 2.33 -15.69 12.64
CA VAL A 190 1.77 -17.06 12.74
C VAL A 190 0.72 -17.07 13.85
N ASP A 191 -0.46 -17.62 13.56
CA ASP A 191 -1.58 -17.76 14.50
C ASP A 191 -1.90 -16.47 15.28
N GLY A 192 -1.89 -15.33 14.59
CA GLY A 192 -2.19 -14.03 15.19
C GLY A 192 -1.10 -13.50 16.13
N LYS A 193 0.14 -13.99 16.04
CA LYS A 193 1.28 -13.54 16.85
C LYS A 193 2.50 -13.26 15.96
N VAL A 194 3.32 -12.32 16.40
CA VAL A 194 4.64 -12.10 15.81
C VAL A 194 5.55 -13.24 16.26
N GLN A 195 5.92 -14.12 15.34
CA GLN A 195 6.77 -15.28 15.61
C GLN A 195 8.25 -14.91 15.52
N ALA A 196 8.61 -14.08 14.55
CA ALA A 196 9.98 -13.63 14.33
C ALA A 196 10.00 -12.27 13.65
N VAL A 197 11.06 -11.52 13.87
CA VAL A 197 11.40 -10.29 13.16
C VAL A 197 12.84 -10.46 12.69
N GLY A 198 13.06 -10.36 11.37
CA GLY A 198 14.38 -10.41 10.75
C GLY A 198 14.70 -9.08 10.09
N GLN A 199 15.95 -8.68 10.16
CA GLN A 199 16.48 -7.53 9.41
C GLN A 199 17.33 -8.04 8.25
N LYS A 200 17.38 -7.26 7.17
CA LYS A 200 18.31 -7.53 6.08
C LYS A 200 19.72 -7.27 6.60
N GLU A 201 20.59 -8.30 6.48
CA GLU A 201 22.03 -8.19 6.76
C GLU A 201 22.74 -7.33 5.71
#